data_2163a508ce3b4f35b369c916a78cd410
#
_entry.id   2163a508ce3b4f35b369c916a78cd410
#
_cell.length_a   1.000
_cell.length_b   1.000
_cell.length_c   1.000
_cell.angle_alpha   90.00
_cell.angle_beta   90.00
_cell.angle_gamma   90.00
#
_symmetry.space_group_name_H-M   'P 1'
#
loop_
_entity.id
_entity.type
_entity.pdbx_description
1 polymer ?
#
loop_
_entity_poly.entity_id
_entity_poly.type
_entity_poly.pdbx_seq_one_letter_code
_entity_poly.pdbx_strand_id
1 'polypeptide(L)'
;MKHIFKFITIGVIAFLSTQANAQSKNILKNCWERQVKPLKNNYLTFSFSENRNELEHSFKPWQESNYNSTGTVWCNADNFLKSDSLTFRGKKYNSKTQLDKSTLLFLDYGDKKLFVVTESMYQNQIFNTIRYSPIYLINYFFQHKISVNNESNSDFAVYSTTINKALVKLFIRKSDKLLDKITILSDDELFGDVLSTFSYNDYSTSKKLSYPKSILIEKINGKVKDEVKIAIAANIIKEVPQLLEQPIDYKLNEDEEIIPEIKVEKYSENIHFIELKHTDDRVMVVEFNDFLLVAEAPVNSENGELIISEAKKIAPNKPIKYFVFGHYHPHYLGGMRPFIHKGAKIICSKADQEYVTYLANAPHTLSPDSLQTEPKPLLIEEIKDSLSITDGEFEMKIYFIGEKSEHTNDYLIYYFPTEKLLFEDDLVWIAKEGEVKKASGRQAGLYNTIMELGLNIDTIVQSWPVKDYGVKTVIPFTDLEKSMNIK
;
A
#
# COMPACT_ATOMS: atom_id res chain seq x y z
N MET A 1 29.46 -1.12 -58.09
CA MET A 1 28.26 -1.86 -57.61
C MET A 1 28.10 -1.95 -56.08
N LYS A 2 29.15 -1.92 -55.26
CA LYS A 2 29.01 -2.02 -53.79
C LYS A 2 28.43 -0.75 -53.07
N HIS A 3 28.48 0.42 -53.66
CA HIS A 3 27.97 1.65 -53.03
C HIS A 3 26.47 1.91 -53.28
N ILE A 4 25.88 1.38 -54.33
CA ILE A 4 24.44 1.57 -54.65
C ILE A 4 23.57 0.73 -53.74
N PHE A 5 24.02 -0.48 -53.32
CA PHE A 5 23.27 -1.33 -52.41
C PHE A 5 23.16 -0.78 -50.99
N LYS A 6 24.14 -0.02 -50.49
CA LYS A 6 24.07 0.60 -49.13
C LYS A 6 23.04 1.71 -49.07
N PHE A 7 22.88 2.51 -50.11
CA PHE A 7 21.91 3.59 -50.15
C PHE A 7 20.44 3.09 -50.25
N ILE A 8 20.22 1.98 -50.97
CA ILE A 8 18.87 1.39 -51.10
C ILE A 8 18.46 0.75 -49.81
N THR A 9 19.35 0.07 -49.06
CA THR A 9 19.03 -0.56 -47.79
C THR A 9 18.73 0.48 -46.69
N ILE A 10 19.47 1.59 -46.63
CA ILE A 10 19.20 2.68 -45.68
C ILE A 10 17.89 3.41 -46.03
N GLY A 11 17.61 3.65 -47.30
CA GLY A 11 16.36 4.27 -47.75
C GLY A 11 15.14 3.41 -47.46
N VAL A 12 15.20 2.09 -47.61
CA VAL A 12 14.10 1.17 -47.31
C VAL A 12 13.87 1.05 -45.81
N ILE A 13 14.89 1.02 -44.98
CA ILE A 13 14.75 0.99 -43.51
C ILE A 13 14.17 2.31 -43.02
N ALA A 14 14.62 3.48 -43.52
CA ALA A 14 14.07 4.78 -43.17
C ALA A 14 12.60 4.93 -43.63
N PHE A 15 12.27 4.41 -44.81
CA PHE A 15 10.90 4.45 -45.33
C PHE A 15 9.95 3.52 -44.57
N LEU A 16 10.39 2.33 -44.17
CA LEU A 16 9.63 1.40 -43.34
C LEU A 16 9.43 1.95 -41.92
N SER A 17 10.42 2.61 -41.34
CA SER A 17 10.30 3.24 -40.03
C SER A 17 9.34 4.45 -40.03
N THR A 18 9.33 5.25 -41.10
CA THR A 18 8.39 6.37 -41.24
C THR A 18 6.96 5.90 -41.50
N GLN A 19 6.75 4.83 -42.26
CA GLN A 19 5.42 4.25 -42.48
C GLN A 19 4.88 3.60 -41.19
N ALA A 20 5.71 2.87 -40.47
CA ALA A 20 5.32 2.28 -39.17
C ALA A 20 4.92 3.37 -38.16
N ASN A 21 5.68 4.45 -38.07
CA ASN A 21 5.34 5.60 -37.22
C ASN A 21 4.08 6.33 -37.65
N ALA A 22 3.82 6.51 -38.95
CA ALA A 22 2.61 7.15 -39.46
C ALA A 22 1.37 6.26 -39.22
N GLN A 23 1.48 4.94 -39.39
CA GLN A 23 0.39 4.00 -39.16
C GLN A 23 0.06 3.90 -37.66
N SER A 24 1.06 3.95 -36.77
CA SER A 24 0.86 3.92 -35.32
C SER A 24 0.24 5.19 -34.75
N LYS A 25 0.65 6.38 -35.25
CA LYS A 25 -0.01 7.65 -34.90
C LYS A 25 -1.49 7.64 -35.24
N ASN A 26 -1.88 6.92 -36.30
CA ASN A 26 -3.28 6.77 -36.69
C ASN A 26 -4.08 5.88 -35.72
N ILE A 27 -3.44 4.90 -35.07
CA ILE A 27 -4.12 4.00 -34.12
C ILE A 27 -4.53 4.72 -32.86
N LEU A 28 -3.63 5.47 -32.19
CA LEU A 28 -3.94 6.29 -31.01
C LEU A 28 -5.03 7.34 -31.33
N LYS A 29 -4.90 8.01 -32.48
CA LYS A 29 -5.90 8.98 -32.94
C LYS A 29 -7.28 8.33 -33.10
N ASN A 30 -7.36 7.16 -33.75
CA ASN A 30 -8.62 6.45 -33.92
C ASN A 30 -9.22 5.97 -32.59
N CYS A 31 -8.38 5.53 -31.66
CA CYS A 31 -8.79 5.19 -30.30
C CYS A 31 -9.40 6.41 -29.59
N TRP A 32 -8.71 7.55 -29.62
CA TRP A 32 -9.19 8.82 -29.07
C TRP A 32 -10.50 9.30 -29.73
N GLU A 33 -10.60 9.20 -31.07
CA GLU A 33 -11.82 9.59 -31.81
C GLU A 33 -13.05 8.75 -31.41
N ARG A 34 -12.85 7.48 -31.04
CA ARG A 34 -13.94 6.58 -30.65
C ARG A 34 -14.29 6.64 -29.15
N GLN A 35 -13.32 6.93 -28.28
CA GLN A 35 -13.51 6.80 -26.84
C GLN A 35 -13.49 8.14 -26.11
N VAL A 36 -12.99 9.24 -26.72
CA VAL A 36 -12.85 10.54 -26.06
C VAL A 36 -13.57 11.66 -26.82
N LYS A 37 -13.32 11.79 -28.13
CA LYS A 37 -13.82 12.90 -28.95
C LYS A 37 -15.32 13.16 -28.83
N PRO A 38 -16.22 12.16 -28.74
CA PRO A 38 -17.66 12.40 -28.58
C PRO A 38 -18.04 13.12 -27.28
N LEU A 39 -17.12 13.19 -26.31
CA LEU A 39 -17.33 13.82 -25.01
C LEU A 39 -16.76 15.24 -24.90
N LYS A 40 -16.32 15.86 -26.01
CA LYS A 40 -15.66 17.17 -25.99
C LYS A 40 -16.48 18.27 -25.28
N ASN A 41 -17.82 18.22 -25.41
CA ASN A 41 -18.75 19.15 -24.76
C ASN A 41 -19.88 18.39 -24.04
N ASN A 42 -19.62 17.16 -23.66
CA ASN A 42 -20.58 16.28 -23.04
C ASN A 42 -19.88 15.44 -21.98
N TYR A 43 -20.68 14.76 -21.16
CA TYR A 43 -20.20 13.81 -20.16
C TYR A 43 -20.73 12.43 -20.48
N LEU A 44 -19.89 11.42 -20.27
CA LEU A 44 -20.32 10.04 -20.12
C LEU A 44 -20.82 9.88 -18.68
N THR A 45 -22.02 9.35 -18.51
CA THR A 45 -22.54 8.97 -17.19
C THR A 45 -22.98 7.52 -17.19
N PHE A 46 -22.71 6.82 -16.11
CA PHE A 46 -23.10 5.44 -15.90
C PHE A 46 -23.15 5.09 -14.42
N SER A 47 -23.99 4.11 -14.06
CA SER A 47 -23.92 3.48 -12.75
C SER A 47 -22.98 2.28 -12.80
N PHE A 48 -22.29 2.02 -11.69
CA PHE A 48 -21.36 0.90 -11.58
C PHE A 48 -21.60 0.09 -10.31
N SER A 49 -21.13 -1.15 -10.34
CA SER A 49 -20.84 -1.96 -9.18
C SER A 49 -19.37 -2.37 -9.19
N GLU A 50 -18.73 -2.34 -8.05
CA GLU A 50 -17.34 -2.69 -7.89
C GLU A 50 -17.19 -3.73 -6.78
N ASN A 51 -16.36 -4.74 -7.05
CA ASN A 51 -15.81 -5.64 -6.07
C ASN A 51 -14.32 -5.33 -5.97
N ARG A 52 -13.89 -4.79 -4.85
CA ARG A 52 -12.52 -4.36 -4.57
C ARG A 52 -11.94 -5.18 -3.44
N ASN A 53 -10.72 -5.64 -3.61
CA ASN A 53 -9.98 -6.43 -2.64
C ASN A 53 -8.72 -5.69 -2.21
N GLU A 54 -8.42 -5.72 -0.90
CA GLU A 54 -7.25 -5.09 -0.31
C GLU A 54 -6.56 -6.08 0.63
N LEU A 55 -5.24 -5.93 0.81
CA LEU A 55 -4.45 -6.76 1.71
C LEU A 55 -4.28 -6.15 3.11
N GLU A 56 -5.06 -5.12 3.44
CA GLU A 56 -4.87 -4.37 4.66
C GLU A 56 -5.38 -5.12 5.89
N HIS A 57 -4.56 -5.14 6.95
CA HIS A 57 -4.91 -5.55 8.33
C HIS A 57 -5.79 -6.81 8.42
N SER A 58 -5.48 -7.79 7.60
CA SER A 58 -6.20 -9.06 7.57
C SER A 58 -5.64 -10.03 8.61
N PHE A 59 -6.31 -11.18 8.79
CA PHE A 59 -5.93 -12.17 9.80
C PHE A 59 -4.61 -12.90 9.47
N LYS A 60 -4.26 -13.01 8.18
CA LYS A 60 -3.02 -13.68 7.72
C LYS A 60 -2.47 -13.02 6.46
N PRO A 61 -1.17 -13.18 6.18
CA PRO A 61 -0.55 -12.71 4.95
C PRO A 61 -1.32 -13.17 3.69
N TRP A 62 -1.40 -12.30 2.69
CA TRP A 62 -2.11 -12.52 1.42
C TRP A 62 -3.63 -12.72 1.54
N GLN A 63 -4.22 -12.54 2.69
CA GLN A 63 -5.66 -12.60 2.85
C GLN A 63 -6.30 -11.27 2.41
N GLU A 64 -7.15 -11.35 1.41
CA GLU A 64 -7.90 -10.21 0.90
C GLU A 64 -9.06 -9.83 1.82
N SER A 65 -9.23 -8.53 2.06
CA SER A 65 -10.45 -7.93 2.60
C SER A 65 -11.31 -7.41 1.46
N ASN A 66 -12.57 -7.81 1.42
CA ASN A 66 -13.48 -7.49 0.33
C ASN A 66 -14.32 -6.25 0.64
N TYR A 67 -14.33 -5.32 -0.32
CA TYR A 67 -15.12 -4.10 -0.31
C TYR A 67 -16.06 -4.09 -1.51
N ASN A 68 -17.34 -3.89 -1.28
CA ASN A 68 -18.31 -3.75 -2.35
C ASN A 68 -18.79 -2.32 -2.43
N SER A 69 -18.71 -1.72 -3.61
CA SER A 69 -19.28 -0.40 -3.82
C SER A 69 -20.23 -0.34 -5.01
N THR A 70 -21.17 0.58 -4.93
CA THR A 70 -22.07 0.94 -6.01
C THR A 70 -22.16 2.45 -6.11
N GLY A 71 -22.28 2.97 -7.32
CA GLY A 71 -22.31 4.40 -7.48
C GLY A 71 -22.61 4.85 -8.91
N THR A 72 -22.41 6.14 -9.13
CA THR A 72 -22.54 6.78 -10.44
C THR A 72 -21.30 7.59 -10.74
N VAL A 73 -20.84 7.51 -11.98
CA VAL A 73 -19.73 8.29 -12.54
C VAL A 73 -20.26 9.25 -13.60
N TRP A 74 -19.69 10.44 -13.65
CA TRP A 74 -19.81 11.44 -14.71
C TRP A 74 -18.39 11.84 -15.11
N CYS A 75 -18.03 11.62 -16.36
CA CYS A 75 -16.66 11.92 -16.79
C CYS A 75 -16.58 12.39 -18.25
N ASN A 76 -15.54 13.16 -18.54
CA ASN A 76 -15.08 13.50 -19.88
C ASN A 76 -13.54 13.58 -19.90
N ALA A 77 -12.95 14.21 -20.89
CA ALA A 77 -11.49 14.32 -20.99
C ALA A 77 -10.85 15.22 -19.91
N ASP A 78 -11.62 16.09 -19.29
CA ASP A 78 -11.12 17.15 -18.41
C ASP A 78 -11.68 17.04 -16.97
N ASN A 79 -12.77 16.31 -16.78
CA ASN A 79 -13.48 16.24 -15.50
C ASN A 79 -13.91 14.81 -15.18
N PHE A 80 -13.82 14.45 -13.91
CA PHE A 80 -14.32 13.20 -13.35
C PHE A 80 -15.10 13.50 -12.08
N LEU A 81 -16.32 13.02 -12.00
CA LEU A 81 -17.17 13.10 -10.83
C LEU A 81 -17.68 11.71 -10.48
N LYS A 82 -17.61 11.32 -9.23
CA LYS A 82 -18.11 10.05 -8.71
C LYS A 82 -18.89 10.29 -7.43
N SER A 83 -20.01 9.59 -7.29
CA SER A 83 -20.73 9.45 -6.03
C SER A 83 -20.96 7.98 -5.77
N ASP A 84 -20.49 7.46 -4.66
CA ASP A 84 -20.57 6.03 -4.34
C ASP A 84 -20.91 5.74 -2.88
N SER A 85 -21.36 4.52 -2.67
CA SER A 85 -21.57 3.92 -1.36
C SER A 85 -20.78 2.63 -1.28
N LEU A 86 -19.81 2.60 -0.39
CA LEU A 86 -18.95 1.47 -0.06
C LEU A 86 -19.56 0.67 1.10
N THR A 87 -19.58 -0.65 0.99
CA THR A 87 -19.95 -1.56 2.07
C THR A 87 -18.73 -2.37 2.50
N PHE A 88 -18.38 -2.28 3.78
CA PHE A 88 -17.30 -3.03 4.40
C PHE A 88 -17.72 -3.53 5.77
N ARG A 89 -17.57 -4.82 6.02
CA ARG A 89 -17.98 -5.49 7.29
C ARG A 89 -19.39 -5.09 7.77
N GLY A 90 -20.33 -5.01 6.81
CA GLY A 90 -21.73 -4.65 7.08
C GLY A 90 -22.01 -3.17 7.33
N LYS A 91 -21.00 -2.31 7.36
CA LYS A 91 -21.15 -0.85 7.46
C LYS A 91 -21.11 -0.20 6.09
N LYS A 92 -21.88 0.87 5.92
CA LYS A 92 -21.92 1.67 4.68
C LYS A 92 -21.20 2.99 4.88
N TYR A 93 -20.35 3.32 3.91
CA TYR A 93 -19.61 4.57 3.84
C TYR A 93 -19.93 5.23 2.50
N ASN A 94 -20.32 6.49 2.52
CA ASN A 94 -20.60 7.22 1.29
C ASN A 94 -19.47 8.18 0.99
N SER A 95 -19.11 8.32 -0.28
CA SER A 95 -18.14 9.30 -0.70
C SER A 95 -18.55 10.01 -1.98
N LYS A 96 -18.00 11.20 -2.18
CA LYS A 96 -18.08 11.93 -3.44
C LYS A 96 -16.68 12.40 -3.82
N THR A 97 -16.32 12.23 -5.07
CA THR A 97 -15.03 12.64 -5.61
C THR A 97 -15.27 13.51 -6.83
N GLN A 98 -14.63 14.66 -6.87
CA GLN A 98 -14.59 15.52 -8.04
C GLN A 98 -13.16 15.84 -8.39
N LEU A 99 -12.76 15.52 -9.61
CA LEU A 99 -11.45 15.85 -10.16
C LEU A 99 -11.66 16.68 -11.42
N ASP A 100 -11.07 17.86 -11.46
CA ASP A 100 -10.87 18.65 -12.67
C ASP A 100 -9.35 18.86 -12.90
N LYS A 101 -8.97 19.72 -13.85
CA LYS A 101 -7.56 19.95 -14.15
C LYS A 101 -6.75 20.61 -13.03
N SER A 102 -7.40 21.19 -12.04
CA SER A 102 -6.78 22.03 -11.01
C SER A 102 -7.08 21.59 -9.59
N THR A 103 -8.18 20.85 -9.37
CA THR A 103 -8.65 20.51 -8.04
C THR A 103 -9.15 19.06 -7.95
N LEU A 104 -8.85 18.44 -6.84
CA LEU A 104 -9.53 17.25 -6.36
C LEU A 104 -10.31 17.62 -5.10
N LEU A 105 -11.61 17.50 -5.15
CA LEU A 105 -12.44 17.49 -3.96
C LEU A 105 -12.82 16.05 -3.64
N PHE A 106 -12.39 15.58 -2.51
CA PHE A 106 -12.82 14.30 -1.95
C PHE A 106 -13.59 14.59 -0.68
N LEU A 107 -14.88 14.26 -0.67
CA LEU A 107 -15.73 14.33 0.51
C LEU A 107 -15.81 12.94 1.11
N ASP A 108 -15.01 12.73 2.14
CA ASP A 108 -15.16 11.59 3.02
C ASP A 108 -16.17 11.94 4.13
N TYR A 109 -17.19 11.11 4.26
CA TYR A 109 -18.22 11.30 5.27
C TYR A 109 -17.77 10.93 6.68
N GLY A 110 -16.58 10.35 6.87
CA GLY A 110 -16.00 10.07 8.18
C GLY A 110 -15.38 11.30 8.81
N ASP A 111 -14.37 11.87 8.17
CA ASP A 111 -13.46 12.85 8.77
C ASP A 111 -13.77 14.30 8.46
N LYS A 112 -14.71 14.59 7.57
CA LYS A 112 -15.06 15.94 7.11
C LYS A 112 -13.85 16.74 6.61
N LYS A 113 -12.99 16.08 5.83
CA LYS A 113 -11.78 16.66 5.25
C LYS A 113 -11.97 16.92 3.76
N LEU A 114 -11.33 17.97 3.28
CA LEU A 114 -11.18 18.29 1.88
C LEU A 114 -9.71 18.22 1.52
N PHE A 115 -9.43 17.62 0.38
CA PHE A 115 -8.09 17.60 -0.17
C PHE A 115 -8.05 18.49 -1.41
N VAL A 116 -7.18 19.52 -1.39
CA VAL A 116 -6.81 20.28 -2.58
C VAL A 116 -5.50 19.71 -3.10
N VAL A 117 -5.43 19.47 -4.39
CA VAL A 117 -4.42 18.60 -4.98
C VAL A 117 -3.26 19.42 -5.51
N THR A 118 -2.06 19.03 -5.11
CA THR A 118 -0.82 19.36 -5.82
C THR A 118 -0.83 18.68 -7.21
N GLU A 119 0.01 19.14 -8.13
CA GLU A 119 0.13 18.53 -9.46
C GLU A 119 0.51 17.04 -9.38
N SER A 120 1.35 16.65 -8.42
CA SER A 120 1.74 15.27 -8.14
C SER A 120 0.54 14.41 -7.73
N MET A 121 -0.28 14.89 -6.80
CA MET A 121 -1.51 14.21 -6.38
C MET A 121 -2.51 14.10 -7.56
N TYR A 122 -2.64 15.16 -8.37
CA TYR A 122 -3.49 15.13 -9.56
C TYR A 122 -3.11 13.99 -10.52
N GLN A 123 -1.81 13.85 -10.80
CA GLN A 123 -1.31 12.79 -11.66
C GLN A 123 -1.60 11.40 -11.09
N ASN A 124 -1.49 11.21 -9.75
CA ASN A 124 -1.89 9.97 -9.09
C ASN A 124 -3.40 9.73 -9.17
N GLN A 125 -4.23 10.79 -9.06
CA GLN A 125 -5.68 10.65 -9.16
C GLN A 125 -6.15 10.26 -10.56
N ILE A 126 -5.41 10.59 -11.62
CA ILE A 126 -5.67 10.07 -12.96
C ILE A 126 -5.69 8.53 -12.95
N PHE A 127 -4.78 7.88 -12.22
CA PHE A 127 -4.75 6.43 -12.09
C PHE A 127 -5.98 5.86 -11.37
N ASN A 128 -6.54 6.60 -10.42
CA ASN A 128 -7.80 6.21 -9.78
C ASN A 128 -8.99 6.32 -10.72
N THR A 129 -8.99 7.26 -11.67
CA THR A 129 -10.10 7.41 -12.63
C THR A 129 -10.17 6.25 -13.62
N ILE A 130 -9.02 5.68 -14.03
CA ILE A 130 -8.99 4.60 -15.03
C ILE A 130 -9.62 3.30 -14.55
N ARG A 131 -9.80 3.13 -13.25
CA ARG A 131 -10.59 2.05 -12.64
C ARG A 131 -12.04 2.03 -13.16
N TYR A 132 -12.57 3.19 -13.52
CA TYR A 132 -13.94 3.37 -14.01
C TYR A 132 -13.98 3.72 -15.50
N SER A 133 -13.00 4.48 -15.98
CA SER A 133 -12.97 4.92 -17.37
C SER A 133 -11.57 5.31 -17.83
N PRO A 134 -11.09 4.80 -18.98
CA PRO A 134 -9.77 5.12 -19.51
C PRO A 134 -9.65 6.50 -20.19
N ILE A 135 -10.73 7.28 -20.25
CA ILE A 135 -10.87 8.51 -21.06
C ILE A 135 -9.74 9.49 -20.74
N TYR A 136 -9.43 9.71 -19.46
CA TYR A 136 -8.39 10.62 -19.03
C TYR A 136 -7.01 10.27 -19.61
N LEU A 137 -6.58 9.01 -19.45
CA LEU A 137 -5.27 8.57 -19.93
C LEU A 137 -5.19 8.52 -21.45
N ILE A 138 -6.24 8.08 -22.14
CA ILE A 138 -6.28 8.14 -23.61
C ILE A 138 -6.11 9.58 -24.08
N ASN A 139 -6.80 10.54 -23.42
CA ASN A 139 -6.69 11.94 -23.74
C ASN A 139 -5.29 12.49 -23.45
N TYR A 140 -4.73 12.15 -22.31
CA TYR A 140 -3.36 12.53 -21.93
C TYR A 140 -2.34 12.09 -23.00
N PHE A 141 -2.35 10.82 -23.39
CA PHE A 141 -1.44 10.27 -24.39
C PHE A 141 -1.61 10.94 -25.76
N PHE A 142 -2.85 11.20 -26.14
CA PHE A 142 -3.14 11.88 -27.42
C PHE A 142 -2.67 13.33 -27.43
N GLN A 143 -2.96 14.11 -26.37
CA GLN A 143 -2.58 15.52 -26.27
C GLN A 143 -1.06 15.71 -26.20
N HIS A 144 -0.36 14.85 -25.48
CA HIS A 144 1.09 14.88 -25.36
C HIS A 144 1.81 14.21 -26.54
N LYS A 145 1.05 13.72 -27.54
CA LYS A 145 1.60 13.11 -28.78
C LYS A 145 2.58 11.96 -28.48
N ILE A 146 2.25 11.13 -27.47
CA ILE A 146 3.10 10.01 -27.08
C ILE A 146 3.28 9.06 -28.27
N SER A 147 4.53 8.71 -28.54
CA SER A 147 4.90 7.84 -29.66
C SER A 147 4.70 6.38 -29.31
N VAL A 148 4.45 5.56 -30.35
CA VAL A 148 4.44 4.11 -30.22
C VAL A 148 5.82 3.62 -29.79
N ASN A 149 5.85 2.59 -28.94
CA ASN A 149 7.09 1.96 -28.53
C ASN A 149 7.39 0.65 -29.32
N ASN A 150 8.55 0.08 -29.10
CA ASN A 150 9.04 -1.13 -29.78
C ASN A 150 8.40 -2.44 -29.26
N GLU A 151 7.59 -2.39 -28.19
CA GLU A 151 6.81 -3.55 -27.68
C GLU A 151 5.56 -3.83 -28.53
N SER A 152 5.25 -2.96 -29.50
CA SER A 152 4.15 -3.17 -30.44
C SER A 152 4.37 -4.43 -31.28
N ASN A 153 3.30 -5.21 -31.46
CA ASN A 153 3.31 -6.49 -32.16
C ASN A 153 2.19 -6.55 -33.20
N SER A 154 1.86 -7.75 -33.72
CA SER A 154 0.76 -7.93 -34.71
C SER A 154 -0.59 -7.42 -34.20
N ASP A 155 -0.89 -7.63 -32.94
CA ASP A 155 -2.21 -7.44 -32.34
C ASP A 155 -2.39 -6.06 -31.69
N PHE A 156 -1.30 -5.52 -31.10
CA PHE A 156 -1.33 -4.30 -30.31
C PHE A 156 -0.37 -3.23 -30.82
N ALA A 157 -0.83 -1.99 -30.81
CA ALA A 157 0.01 -0.81 -30.76
C ALA A 157 0.18 -0.42 -29.29
N VAL A 158 1.44 -0.36 -28.83
CA VAL A 158 1.79 -0.05 -27.45
C VAL A 158 2.39 1.35 -27.37
N TYR A 159 1.88 2.16 -26.47
CA TYR A 159 2.35 3.51 -26.17
C TYR A 159 2.79 3.56 -24.73
N SER A 160 3.92 4.17 -24.44
CA SER A 160 4.43 4.28 -23.07
C SER A 160 4.99 5.65 -22.75
N THR A 161 4.81 6.07 -21.50
CA THR A 161 5.41 7.28 -20.94
C THR A 161 5.53 7.15 -19.43
N THR A 162 6.33 8.00 -18.83
CA THR A 162 6.40 8.12 -17.37
C THR A 162 5.48 9.24 -16.90
N ILE A 163 4.62 8.94 -15.92
CA ILE A 163 3.74 9.90 -15.25
C ILE A 163 3.99 9.74 -13.75
N ASN A 164 4.42 10.81 -13.09
CA ASN A 164 4.73 10.81 -11.65
C ASN A 164 5.57 9.60 -11.21
N LYS A 165 6.73 9.42 -11.84
CA LYS A 165 7.66 8.29 -11.64
C LYS A 165 7.14 6.91 -12.06
N ALA A 166 5.85 6.73 -12.30
CA ALA A 166 5.28 5.46 -12.75
C ALA A 166 5.41 5.29 -14.26
N LEU A 167 5.79 4.10 -14.72
CA LEU A 167 5.80 3.75 -16.14
C LEU A 167 4.39 3.29 -16.57
N VAL A 168 3.75 4.09 -17.40
CA VAL A 168 2.39 3.83 -17.90
C VAL A 168 2.43 3.36 -19.34
N LYS A 169 1.74 2.25 -19.64
CA LYS A 169 1.62 1.72 -21.01
C LYS A 169 0.15 1.53 -21.39
N LEU A 170 -0.21 2.00 -22.59
CA LEU A 170 -1.50 1.76 -23.23
C LEU A 170 -1.34 0.72 -24.33
N PHE A 171 -2.16 -0.31 -24.30
CA PHE A 171 -2.24 -1.37 -25.31
C PHE A 171 -3.52 -1.20 -26.12
N ILE A 172 -3.39 -0.76 -27.37
CA ILE A 172 -4.54 -0.53 -28.25
C ILE A 172 -4.59 -1.64 -29.31
N ARG A 173 -5.70 -2.36 -29.41
CA ARG A 173 -5.90 -3.39 -30.42
C ARG A 173 -5.83 -2.80 -31.82
N LYS A 174 -5.06 -3.43 -32.70
CA LYS A 174 -4.94 -3.00 -34.11
C LYS A 174 -6.15 -3.35 -34.94
N SER A 175 -6.94 -4.35 -34.53
CA SER A 175 -8.14 -4.82 -35.23
C SER A 175 -9.25 -3.78 -35.23
N ASP A 176 -9.65 -3.30 -34.05
CA ASP A 176 -10.81 -2.41 -33.85
C ASP A 176 -10.45 -1.03 -33.32
N LYS A 177 -9.17 -0.76 -33.03
CA LYS A 177 -8.66 0.52 -32.51
C LYS A 177 -9.25 0.89 -31.12
N LEU A 178 -9.66 -0.11 -30.33
CA LEU A 178 -10.08 0.10 -28.95
C LEU A 178 -8.94 -0.19 -28.00
N LEU A 179 -8.95 0.48 -26.85
CA LEU A 179 -8.01 0.20 -25.75
C LEU A 179 -8.29 -1.20 -25.22
N ASP A 180 -7.27 -2.02 -25.08
CA ASP A 180 -7.36 -3.36 -24.49
C ASP A 180 -7.04 -3.31 -23.00
N LYS A 181 -5.88 -2.76 -22.67
CA LYS A 181 -5.44 -2.63 -21.30
C LYS A 181 -4.50 -1.44 -21.09
N ILE A 182 -4.41 -1.04 -19.84
CA ILE A 182 -3.40 -0.12 -19.32
C ILE A 182 -2.58 -0.91 -18.30
N THR A 183 -1.25 -0.74 -18.33
CA THR A 183 -0.38 -1.22 -17.26
C THR A 183 0.33 -0.04 -16.63
N ILE A 184 0.48 -0.09 -15.31
CA ILE A 184 1.19 0.91 -14.50
C ILE A 184 2.20 0.16 -13.66
N LEU A 185 3.49 0.43 -13.88
CA LEU A 185 4.58 -0.02 -13.02
C LEU A 185 4.98 1.16 -12.13
N SER A 186 4.75 1.01 -10.84
CA SER A 186 5.02 2.03 -9.83
C SER A 186 5.81 1.45 -8.66
N ASP A 187 6.48 2.32 -7.92
CA ASP A 187 7.08 1.99 -6.64
C ASP A 187 6.01 1.85 -5.56
N ASP A 188 6.18 0.87 -4.70
CA ASP A 188 5.39 0.61 -3.50
C ASP A 188 6.36 0.41 -2.33
N GLU A 189 6.10 1.08 -1.22
CA GLU A 189 7.02 1.12 -0.06
C GLU A 189 7.27 -0.27 0.54
N LEU A 190 6.28 -1.18 0.46
CA LEU A 190 6.37 -2.53 1.02
C LEU A 190 6.72 -3.57 -0.05
N PHE A 191 6.05 -3.51 -1.22
CA PHE A 191 6.14 -4.54 -2.25
C PHE A 191 7.15 -4.22 -3.36
N GLY A 192 7.81 -3.05 -3.31
CA GLY A 192 8.77 -2.61 -4.31
C GLY A 192 8.14 -2.26 -5.66
N ASP A 193 8.72 -2.78 -6.74
CA ASP A 193 8.21 -2.52 -8.10
C ASP A 193 6.90 -3.28 -8.33
N VAL A 194 5.78 -2.57 -8.30
CA VAL A 194 4.42 -3.14 -8.42
C VAL A 194 3.82 -2.85 -9.78
N LEU A 195 3.44 -3.92 -10.47
CA LEU A 195 2.68 -3.84 -11.71
C LEU A 195 1.18 -3.94 -11.43
N SER A 196 0.43 -2.91 -11.83
CA SER A 196 -1.03 -2.92 -11.91
C SER A 196 -1.48 -3.02 -13.36
N THR A 197 -2.48 -3.85 -13.65
CA THR A 197 -3.06 -4.05 -14.99
C THR A 197 -4.56 -3.79 -14.95
N PHE A 198 -5.04 -2.90 -15.82
CA PHE A 198 -6.44 -2.57 -16.00
C PHE A 198 -6.89 -3.08 -17.37
N SER A 199 -7.67 -4.13 -17.42
CA SER A 199 -8.18 -4.76 -18.65
C SER A 199 -9.60 -4.31 -18.93
N TYR A 200 -9.85 -3.78 -20.14
CA TYR A 200 -11.12 -3.19 -20.54
C TYR A 200 -11.88 -4.13 -21.50
N ASN A 201 -13.00 -4.64 -21.05
CA ASN A 201 -13.73 -5.70 -21.72
C ASN A 201 -15.18 -5.30 -22.08
N ASP A 202 -15.83 -6.13 -22.88
CA ASP A 202 -17.26 -6.02 -23.21
C ASP A 202 -17.66 -4.63 -23.76
N TYR A 203 -16.91 -4.17 -24.76
CA TYR A 203 -17.15 -2.85 -25.34
C TYR A 203 -18.56 -2.70 -25.93
N SER A 204 -19.21 -1.60 -25.60
CA SER A 204 -20.46 -1.13 -26.18
C SER A 204 -20.25 0.19 -26.90
N THR A 205 -21.12 0.52 -27.85
CA THR A 205 -21.06 1.79 -28.58
C THR A 205 -22.42 2.49 -28.52
N SER A 206 -22.43 3.74 -28.06
CA SER A 206 -23.61 4.60 -28.03
C SER A 206 -23.22 5.99 -28.56
N LYS A 207 -24.03 6.54 -29.49
CA LYS A 207 -23.81 7.87 -30.08
C LYS A 207 -22.33 8.10 -30.51
N LYS A 208 -21.73 7.11 -31.17
CA LYS A 208 -20.33 7.10 -31.65
C LYS A 208 -19.26 7.00 -30.53
N LEU A 209 -19.65 6.91 -29.27
CA LEU A 209 -18.75 6.65 -28.15
C LEU A 209 -18.66 5.16 -27.89
N SER A 210 -17.45 4.61 -27.90
CA SER A 210 -17.17 3.24 -27.47
C SER A 210 -16.65 3.25 -26.04
N TYR A 211 -17.22 2.44 -25.15
CA TYR A 211 -16.85 2.34 -23.74
C TYR A 211 -16.90 0.88 -23.27
N PRO A 212 -16.03 0.48 -22.33
CA PRO A 212 -16.05 -0.85 -21.74
C PRO A 212 -17.21 -0.98 -20.76
N LYS A 213 -17.80 -2.19 -20.64
CA LYS A 213 -18.79 -2.51 -19.61
C LYS A 213 -18.24 -3.30 -18.44
N SER A 214 -17.05 -3.88 -18.60
CA SER A 214 -16.35 -4.61 -17.56
C SER A 214 -14.89 -4.19 -17.54
N ILE A 215 -14.35 -3.96 -16.35
CA ILE A 215 -12.94 -3.62 -16.12
C ILE A 215 -12.42 -4.57 -15.06
N LEU A 216 -11.46 -5.41 -15.44
CA LEU A 216 -10.73 -6.26 -14.52
C LEU A 216 -9.42 -5.56 -14.15
N ILE A 217 -9.12 -5.52 -12.85
CA ILE A 217 -7.93 -4.86 -12.32
C ILE A 217 -7.12 -5.89 -11.57
N GLU A 218 -5.86 -6.06 -11.95
CA GLU A 218 -4.89 -6.87 -11.25
C GLU A 218 -3.87 -5.93 -10.60
N LYS A 219 -3.66 -6.07 -9.29
CA LYS A 219 -2.75 -5.26 -8.46
C LYS A 219 -1.65 -6.16 -7.88
N ILE A 220 -0.57 -5.53 -7.40
CA ILE A 220 0.54 -6.20 -6.70
C ILE A 220 1.01 -7.43 -7.51
N ASN A 221 1.45 -7.17 -8.76
CA ASN A 221 1.97 -8.21 -9.66
C ASN A 221 0.99 -9.39 -9.87
N GLY A 222 -0.32 -9.11 -9.88
CA GLY A 222 -1.40 -10.08 -10.06
C GLY A 222 -1.85 -10.82 -8.80
N LYS A 223 -1.32 -10.47 -7.63
CA LYS A 223 -1.70 -11.08 -6.35
C LYS A 223 -3.13 -10.72 -5.92
N VAL A 224 -3.61 -9.53 -6.24
CA VAL A 224 -4.94 -9.01 -5.85
C VAL A 224 -5.74 -8.64 -7.08
N LYS A 225 -7.04 -8.94 -7.09
CA LYS A 225 -7.91 -8.69 -8.24
C LYS A 225 -9.18 -7.96 -7.84
N ASP A 226 -9.50 -6.90 -8.60
CA ASP A 226 -10.75 -6.16 -8.48
C ASP A 226 -11.57 -6.28 -9.78
N GLU A 227 -12.88 -6.10 -9.67
CA GLU A 227 -13.77 -6.05 -10.83
C GLU A 227 -14.73 -4.86 -10.73
N VAL A 228 -14.83 -4.10 -11.84
CA VAL A 228 -15.83 -3.03 -11.99
C VAL A 228 -16.74 -3.39 -13.15
N LYS A 229 -18.05 -3.37 -12.89
CA LYS A 229 -19.10 -3.58 -13.90
C LYS A 229 -19.93 -2.31 -14.08
N ILE A 230 -20.13 -1.90 -15.30
CA ILE A 230 -21.06 -0.83 -15.65
C ILE A 230 -22.44 -1.42 -15.73
N ALA A 231 -23.27 -1.12 -14.73
CA ALA A 231 -24.56 -1.78 -14.49
C ALA A 231 -25.69 -1.31 -15.42
N ILE A 232 -25.65 -0.04 -15.87
CA ILE A 232 -26.70 0.56 -16.71
C ILE A 232 -26.07 1.13 -17.97
N ALA A 233 -26.83 1.11 -19.07
CA ALA A 233 -26.40 1.69 -20.34
C ALA A 233 -25.86 3.11 -20.13
N ALA A 234 -24.60 3.29 -20.49
CA ALA A 234 -23.94 4.56 -20.42
C ALA A 234 -24.64 5.60 -21.30
N ASN A 235 -24.90 6.76 -20.75
CA ASN A 235 -25.55 7.87 -21.43
C ASN A 235 -24.57 9.01 -21.67
N ILE A 236 -24.79 9.74 -22.75
CA ILE A 236 -24.10 11.00 -23.02
C ILE A 236 -25.03 12.15 -22.68
N ILE A 237 -24.63 12.98 -21.71
CA ILE A 237 -25.38 14.13 -21.22
C ILE A 237 -24.59 15.41 -21.38
N LYS A 238 -25.25 16.56 -21.41
CA LYS A 238 -24.62 17.88 -21.53
C LYS A 238 -24.30 18.50 -20.18
N GLU A 239 -25.12 18.24 -19.19
CA GLU A 239 -25.04 18.84 -17.86
C GLU A 239 -24.81 17.76 -16.83
N VAL A 240 -23.91 18.02 -15.89
CA VAL A 240 -23.68 17.16 -14.73
C VAL A 240 -24.49 17.66 -13.53
N PRO A 241 -24.74 16.81 -12.53
CA PRO A 241 -25.26 17.27 -11.26
C PRO A 241 -24.38 18.41 -10.72
N GLN A 242 -24.94 19.22 -9.84
CA GLN A 242 -24.24 20.31 -9.21
C GLN A 242 -22.87 19.85 -8.72
N LEU A 243 -21.82 20.58 -9.09
CA LEU A 243 -20.46 20.36 -8.64
C LEU A 243 -20.43 20.35 -7.11
N LEU A 244 -19.50 19.60 -6.56
CA LEU A 244 -19.33 19.56 -5.12
C LEU A 244 -18.94 20.96 -4.63
N GLU A 245 -19.79 21.57 -3.81
CA GLU A 245 -19.45 22.76 -3.05
C GLU A 245 -18.78 22.33 -1.74
N GLN A 246 -17.78 23.09 -1.32
CA GLN A 246 -17.14 22.86 -0.04
C GLN A 246 -18.18 23.04 1.09
N PRO A 247 -18.53 22.02 1.86
CA PRO A 247 -19.38 22.19 3.04
C PRO A 247 -18.69 23.07 4.08
N ILE A 248 -19.46 23.93 4.76
CA ILE A 248 -18.93 24.93 5.71
C ILE A 248 -18.17 24.29 6.87
N ASP A 249 -18.54 23.08 7.26
CA ASP A 249 -17.96 22.33 8.37
C ASP A 249 -16.78 21.41 7.99
N TYR A 250 -16.38 21.41 6.69
CA TYR A 250 -15.23 20.65 6.23
C TYR A 250 -13.95 21.47 6.29
N LYS A 251 -12.91 20.87 6.84
CA LYS A 251 -11.57 21.47 6.93
C LYS A 251 -10.72 21.04 5.74
N LEU A 252 -9.99 22.00 5.19
CA LEU A 252 -8.93 21.67 4.23
C LEU A 252 -7.88 20.82 4.95
N ASN A 253 -7.58 19.66 4.39
CA ASN A 253 -6.43 18.87 4.80
C ASN A 253 -5.23 19.44 4.03
N GLU A 254 -4.41 20.20 4.72
CA GLU A 254 -3.12 20.63 4.20
C GLU A 254 -2.18 19.42 4.32
N ASP A 255 -1.48 19.07 3.24
CA ASP A 255 -0.42 18.08 3.30
C ASP A 255 0.70 18.66 4.19
N GLU A 256 0.75 18.20 5.42
CA GLU A 256 1.87 18.48 6.31
C GLU A 256 3.06 17.63 5.82
N GLU A 257 4.21 18.27 5.65
CA GLU A 257 5.46 17.56 5.40
C GLU A 257 5.72 16.65 6.61
N ILE A 258 5.74 15.35 6.37
CA ILE A 258 6.03 14.37 7.42
C ILE A 258 7.52 14.44 7.73
N ILE A 259 7.88 15.17 8.78
CA ILE A 259 9.25 15.24 9.26
C ILE A 259 9.46 14.08 10.24
N PRO A 260 10.48 13.22 10.00
CA PRO A 260 10.81 12.15 10.94
C PRO A 260 11.12 12.70 12.32
N GLU A 261 10.31 12.39 13.31
CA GLU A 261 10.53 12.74 14.70
C GLU A 261 10.80 11.48 15.51
N ILE A 262 11.98 11.42 16.14
CA ILE A 262 12.49 10.26 16.86
C ILE A 262 12.73 10.64 18.31
N LYS A 263 12.31 9.76 19.22
CA LYS A 263 12.68 9.83 20.63
C LYS A 263 13.28 8.48 21.05
N VAL A 264 14.45 8.51 21.66
CA VAL A 264 15.10 7.31 22.24
C VAL A 264 14.99 7.36 23.74
N GLU A 265 14.53 6.25 24.34
CA GLU A 265 14.37 6.10 25.78
C GLU A 265 15.04 4.81 26.27
N LYS A 266 15.89 4.91 27.29
CA LYS A 266 16.45 3.75 27.97
C LYS A 266 15.46 3.26 29.03
N TYR A 267 14.88 2.07 28.82
CA TYR A 267 13.95 1.46 29.77
C TYR A 267 14.68 0.73 30.90
N SER A 268 15.66 -0.10 30.55
CA SER A 268 16.54 -0.80 31.50
C SER A 268 17.99 -0.79 31.01
N GLU A 269 18.87 -1.55 31.65
CA GLU A 269 20.29 -1.64 31.20
C GLU A 269 20.39 -2.20 29.78
N ASN A 270 19.52 -3.15 29.44
CA ASN A 270 19.55 -3.91 28.18
C ASN A 270 18.43 -3.55 27.20
N ILE A 271 17.41 -2.77 27.62
CA ILE A 271 16.22 -2.50 26.81
C ILE A 271 16.09 -1.01 26.54
N HIS A 272 15.99 -0.68 25.25
CA HIS A 272 15.78 0.68 24.76
C HIS A 272 14.57 0.72 23.86
N PHE A 273 13.81 1.80 23.91
CA PHE A 273 12.71 2.08 22.99
C PHE A 273 13.05 3.25 22.08
N ILE A 274 12.73 3.10 20.80
CA ILE A 274 12.81 4.15 19.79
C ILE A 274 11.37 4.47 19.37
N GLU A 275 10.87 5.65 19.71
CA GLU A 275 9.56 6.11 19.24
C GLU A 275 9.75 6.87 17.94
N LEU A 276 9.07 6.41 16.89
CA LEU A 276 8.96 7.06 15.59
C LEU A 276 7.58 7.75 15.53
N LYS A 277 7.51 9.00 15.92
CA LYS A 277 6.24 9.72 16.03
C LYS A 277 5.55 9.94 14.70
N HIS A 278 6.31 10.03 13.61
CA HIS A 278 5.77 10.21 12.26
C HIS A 278 5.02 8.98 11.74
N THR A 279 5.37 7.76 12.16
CA THR A 279 4.66 6.52 11.85
C THR A 279 3.73 6.08 12.98
N ASP A 280 3.83 6.72 14.16
CA ASP A 280 3.06 6.39 15.35
C ASP A 280 3.46 5.07 16.02
N ASP A 281 4.72 4.63 15.83
CA ASP A 281 5.20 3.32 16.28
C ASP A 281 6.38 3.42 17.25
N ARG A 282 6.48 2.42 18.13
CA ARG A 282 7.60 2.20 19.04
C ARG A 282 8.33 0.92 18.65
N VAL A 283 9.63 1.04 18.52
CA VAL A 283 10.56 -0.04 18.21
C VAL A 283 11.34 -0.37 19.48
N MET A 284 11.63 -1.65 19.69
CA MET A 284 12.46 -2.09 20.81
C MET A 284 13.84 -2.51 20.30
N VAL A 285 14.89 -1.99 20.98
CA VAL A 285 16.28 -2.40 20.79
C VAL A 285 16.74 -3.11 22.06
N VAL A 286 17.15 -4.36 21.92
CA VAL A 286 17.65 -5.19 23.01
C VAL A 286 19.15 -5.36 22.87
N GLU A 287 19.90 -4.93 23.89
CA GLU A 287 21.36 -4.96 23.93
C GLU A 287 21.84 -6.19 24.69
N PHE A 288 22.44 -7.15 23.98
CA PHE A 288 23.18 -8.29 24.52
C PHE A 288 24.70 -7.97 24.60
N ASN A 289 25.49 -8.83 25.24
CA ASN A 289 26.92 -8.60 25.40
C ASN A 289 27.65 -8.35 24.08
N ASP A 290 27.35 -9.16 23.04
CA ASP A 290 28.10 -9.13 21.77
C ASP A 290 27.27 -8.65 20.57
N PHE A 291 25.95 -8.43 20.73
CA PHE A 291 25.06 -8.09 19.61
C PHE A 291 23.81 -7.31 20.04
N LEU A 292 23.12 -6.78 19.07
CA LEU A 292 21.77 -6.20 19.20
C LEU A 292 20.72 -7.10 18.56
N LEU A 293 19.53 -7.11 19.17
CA LEU A 293 18.28 -7.54 18.56
C LEU A 293 17.39 -6.30 18.41
N VAL A 294 16.72 -6.16 17.26
CA VAL A 294 15.73 -5.11 17.04
C VAL A 294 14.38 -5.77 16.80
N ALA A 295 13.36 -5.31 17.53
CA ALA A 295 11.98 -5.70 17.33
C ALA A 295 11.19 -4.52 16.76
N GLU A 296 10.53 -4.77 15.68
CA GLU A 296 9.72 -3.88 14.85
C GLU A 296 10.53 -2.91 13.96
N ALA A 297 10.00 -2.70 12.76
CA ALA A 297 10.46 -1.65 11.83
C ALA A 297 9.29 -1.19 10.95
N PRO A 298 8.69 -0.04 11.23
CA PRO A 298 7.46 0.36 10.58
C PRO A 298 7.65 0.82 9.13
N VAL A 299 6.67 0.44 8.32
CA VAL A 299 6.25 0.99 7.04
C VAL A 299 7.20 0.71 5.89
N ASN A 300 8.47 1.18 5.93
CA ASN A 300 9.36 1.15 4.77
C ASN A 300 10.86 1.05 5.13
N SER A 301 11.68 0.84 4.11
CA SER A 301 13.13 0.71 4.23
C SER A 301 13.80 1.97 4.82
N GLU A 302 13.27 3.16 4.59
CA GLU A 302 13.84 4.41 5.13
C GLU A 302 13.75 4.43 6.65
N ASN A 303 12.63 4.01 7.22
CA ASN A 303 12.47 3.84 8.66
C ASN A 303 13.36 2.73 9.21
N GLY A 304 13.55 1.64 8.47
CA GLY A 304 14.49 0.58 8.84
C GLY A 304 15.92 1.10 8.96
N GLU A 305 16.42 1.90 8.00
CA GLU A 305 17.76 2.53 8.07
C GLU A 305 17.86 3.53 9.25
N LEU A 306 16.80 4.26 9.52
CA LEU A 306 16.72 5.21 10.62
C LEU A 306 16.86 4.50 11.96
N ILE A 307 16.13 3.39 12.15
CA ILE A 307 16.20 2.55 13.35
C ILE A 307 17.60 1.96 13.52
N ILE A 308 18.21 1.45 12.44
CA ILE A 308 19.58 0.93 12.46
C ILE A 308 20.57 2.02 12.91
N SER A 309 20.39 3.24 12.41
CA SER A 309 21.23 4.38 12.80
C SER A 309 21.10 4.69 14.29
N GLU A 310 19.90 4.69 14.86
CA GLU A 310 19.68 4.92 16.29
C GLU A 310 20.20 3.75 17.14
N ALA A 311 19.96 2.51 16.73
CA ALA A 311 20.49 1.33 17.41
C ALA A 311 22.03 1.35 17.47
N LYS A 312 22.70 1.84 16.42
CA LYS A 312 24.15 2.02 16.38
C LYS A 312 24.65 3.15 17.28
N LYS A 313 23.85 4.15 17.61
CA LYS A 313 24.22 5.16 18.64
C LYS A 313 24.16 4.56 20.04
N ILE A 314 23.21 3.62 20.29
CA ILE A 314 23.11 2.89 21.57
C ILE A 314 24.37 2.02 21.77
N ALA A 315 24.72 1.18 20.80
CA ALA A 315 25.84 0.27 20.87
C ALA A 315 26.67 0.23 19.56
N PRO A 316 27.61 1.19 19.35
CA PRO A 316 28.28 1.39 18.06
C PRO A 316 29.04 0.16 17.52
N ASN A 317 29.58 -0.65 18.41
CA ASN A 317 30.49 -1.76 18.08
C ASN A 317 29.75 -3.11 17.97
N LYS A 318 28.46 -3.21 18.38
CA LYS A 318 27.72 -4.46 18.36
C LYS A 318 26.97 -4.63 17.03
N PRO A 319 27.06 -5.78 16.34
CA PRO A 319 26.25 -6.04 15.16
C PRO A 319 24.78 -6.19 15.55
N ILE A 320 23.86 -5.81 14.66
CA ILE A 320 22.46 -6.21 14.74
C ILE A 320 22.38 -7.64 14.21
N LYS A 321 22.25 -8.60 15.11
CA LYS A 321 22.26 -10.03 14.80
C LYS A 321 20.89 -10.56 14.43
N TYR A 322 19.84 -10.01 15.04
CA TYR A 322 18.48 -10.43 14.84
C TYR A 322 17.57 -9.23 14.58
N PHE A 323 16.62 -9.44 13.69
CA PHE A 323 15.41 -8.63 13.53
C PHE A 323 14.19 -9.52 13.74
N VAL A 324 13.21 -9.06 14.48
CA VAL A 324 11.96 -9.75 14.76
C VAL A 324 10.80 -8.78 14.64
N PHE A 325 9.63 -9.25 14.27
CA PHE A 325 8.40 -8.47 14.24
C PHE A 325 7.27 -9.26 14.89
N GLY A 326 6.33 -8.57 15.55
CA GLY A 326 5.25 -9.20 16.30
C GLY A 326 4.19 -9.83 15.41
N HIS A 327 3.87 -9.21 14.27
CA HIS A 327 3.03 -9.80 13.24
C HIS A 327 3.23 -9.09 11.88
N TYR A 328 2.69 -9.67 10.80
CA TYR A 328 3.02 -9.32 9.41
C TYR A 328 2.53 -7.95 8.93
N HIS A 329 1.77 -7.18 9.71
CA HIS A 329 1.30 -5.88 9.26
C HIS A 329 2.46 -4.91 8.99
N PRO A 330 2.33 -3.98 8.01
CA PRO A 330 3.43 -3.11 7.59
C PRO A 330 4.05 -2.26 8.70
N HIS A 331 3.27 -1.92 9.73
CA HIS A 331 3.73 -1.19 10.92
C HIS A 331 4.87 -1.91 11.68
N TYR A 332 5.02 -3.22 11.51
CA TYR A 332 5.97 -3.99 12.31
C TYR A 332 7.10 -4.58 11.46
N LEU A 333 6.85 -4.88 10.19
CA LEU A 333 7.88 -5.50 9.34
C LEU A 333 8.28 -4.71 8.10
N GLY A 334 7.58 -3.61 7.75
CA GLY A 334 7.79 -2.91 6.48
C GLY A 334 9.22 -2.44 6.25
N GLY A 335 9.94 -2.09 7.33
CA GLY A 335 11.34 -1.68 7.30
C GLY A 335 12.36 -2.82 7.42
N MET A 336 12.01 -4.10 7.18
CA MET A 336 12.91 -5.23 7.43
C MET A 336 14.11 -5.33 6.46
N ARG A 337 13.98 -4.84 5.23
CA ARG A 337 15.00 -5.02 4.17
C ARG A 337 16.38 -4.46 4.52
N PRO A 338 16.53 -3.28 5.12
CA PRO A 338 17.82 -2.81 5.63
C PRO A 338 18.49 -3.75 6.65
N PHE A 339 17.71 -4.44 7.49
CA PHE A 339 18.27 -5.41 8.44
C PHE A 339 18.82 -6.64 7.73
N ILE A 340 18.16 -7.12 6.66
CA ILE A 340 18.71 -8.19 5.80
C ILE A 340 20.02 -7.72 5.15
N HIS A 341 20.07 -6.47 4.67
CA HIS A 341 21.30 -5.89 4.12
C HIS A 341 22.45 -5.84 5.16
N LYS A 342 22.17 -5.58 6.44
CA LYS A 342 23.16 -5.64 7.51
C LYS A 342 23.53 -7.07 7.92
N GLY A 343 22.90 -8.11 7.36
CA GLY A 343 23.15 -9.52 7.66
C GLY A 343 22.42 -10.02 8.90
N ALA A 344 21.43 -9.29 9.40
CA ALA A 344 20.59 -9.75 10.49
C ALA A 344 19.75 -10.97 10.07
N LYS A 345 19.55 -11.91 11.01
CA LYS A 345 18.66 -13.03 10.84
C LYS A 345 17.24 -12.60 11.21
N ILE A 346 16.28 -12.87 10.32
CA ILE A 346 14.87 -12.54 10.53
C ILE A 346 14.22 -13.66 11.34
N ILE A 347 13.69 -13.33 12.51
CA ILE A 347 12.94 -14.27 13.35
C ILE A 347 11.47 -14.11 12.97
N CYS A 348 10.82 -15.19 12.51
CA CYS A 348 9.41 -15.17 12.18
C CYS A 348 8.79 -16.56 12.32
N SER A 349 7.45 -16.62 12.36
CA SER A 349 6.71 -17.85 12.33
C SER A 349 6.78 -18.53 10.95
N LYS A 350 6.40 -19.81 10.90
CA LYS A 350 6.25 -20.51 9.62
C LYS A 350 5.19 -19.87 8.72
N ALA A 351 4.16 -19.25 9.31
CA ALA A 351 3.08 -18.61 8.56
C ALA A 351 3.58 -17.42 7.73
N ASP A 352 4.66 -16.76 8.18
CA ASP A 352 5.20 -15.55 7.55
C ASP A 352 6.28 -15.82 6.51
N GLN A 353 6.89 -17.01 6.49
CA GLN A 353 8.09 -17.25 5.70
C GLN A 353 7.91 -16.98 4.21
N GLU A 354 6.76 -17.34 3.62
CA GLU A 354 6.49 -17.02 2.22
C GLU A 354 6.41 -15.52 1.99
N TYR A 355 5.71 -14.80 2.88
CA TYR A 355 5.52 -13.34 2.80
C TYR A 355 6.85 -12.60 2.97
N VAL A 356 7.61 -12.92 4.01
CA VAL A 356 8.96 -12.39 4.27
C VAL A 356 9.89 -12.66 3.08
N THR A 357 9.83 -13.88 2.52
CA THR A 357 10.63 -14.24 1.34
C THR A 357 10.25 -13.41 0.11
N TYR A 358 8.95 -13.20 -0.09
CA TYR A 358 8.47 -12.35 -1.18
C TYR A 358 8.97 -10.91 -1.03
N LEU A 359 8.79 -10.30 0.15
CA LEU A 359 9.22 -8.92 0.41
C LEU A 359 10.75 -8.75 0.31
N ALA A 360 11.51 -9.70 0.84
CA ALA A 360 12.98 -9.68 0.76
C ALA A 360 13.50 -9.72 -0.68
N ASN A 361 12.83 -10.46 -1.58
CA ASN A 361 13.24 -10.64 -2.97
C ASN A 361 12.47 -9.71 -3.95
N ALA A 362 11.54 -8.91 -3.48
CA ALA A 362 10.83 -7.95 -4.31
C ALA A 362 11.84 -6.97 -4.96
N PRO A 363 11.76 -6.72 -6.28
CA PRO A 363 12.62 -5.74 -6.91
C PRO A 363 12.22 -4.33 -6.45
N HIS A 364 13.21 -3.50 -6.13
CA HIS A 364 13.06 -2.09 -5.81
C HIS A 364 13.87 -1.24 -6.81
N THR A 365 13.67 -1.48 -8.11
CA THR A 365 14.49 -0.83 -9.15
C THR A 365 14.06 0.61 -9.43
N LEU A 366 12.81 0.95 -9.12
CA LEU A 366 12.28 2.32 -9.29
C LEU A 366 12.71 3.25 -8.15
N SER A 367 12.88 2.70 -6.94
CA SER A 367 13.36 3.41 -5.75
C SER A 367 14.32 2.49 -4.97
N PRO A 368 15.60 2.36 -5.39
CA PRO A 368 16.52 1.36 -4.83
C PRO A 368 16.86 1.64 -3.37
N ASP A 369 16.56 0.68 -2.49
CA ASP A 369 17.03 0.63 -1.12
C ASP A 369 18.44 -0.01 -1.01
N SER A 370 18.98 -0.11 0.22
CA SER A 370 20.28 -0.69 0.47
C SER A 370 20.38 -2.17 0.06
N LEU A 371 19.32 -2.96 0.27
CA LEU A 371 19.29 -4.37 -0.12
C LEU A 371 19.22 -4.55 -1.65
N GLN A 372 18.50 -3.67 -2.37
CA GLN A 372 18.49 -3.68 -3.83
C GLN A 372 19.86 -3.29 -4.40
N THR A 373 20.54 -2.33 -3.78
CA THR A 373 21.84 -1.81 -4.25
C THR A 373 22.98 -2.79 -3.98
N GLU A 374 22.98 -3.43 -2.81
CA GLU A 374 23.96 -4.45 -2.41
C GLU A 374 23.22 -5.66 -1.82
N PRO A 375 22.81 -6.63 -2.68
CA PRO A 375 22.04 -7.79 -2.24
C PRO A 375 22.75 -8.66 -1.22
N LYS A 376 22.04 -9.09 -0.20
CA LYS A 376 22.47 -10.06 0.80
C LYS A 376 21.45 -11.20 0.90
N PRO A 377 21.86 -12.41 1.26
CA PRO A 377 20.93 -13.52 1.44
C PRO A 377 19.99 -13.28 2.62
N LEU A 378 18.71 -13.61 2.45
CA LEU A 378 17.77 -13.69 3.54
C LEU A 378 18.13 -14.89 4.44
N LEU A 379 18.32 -14.63 5.72
CA LEU A 379 18.52 -15.65 6.75
C LEU A 379 17.30 -15.66 7.66
N ILE A 380 16.64 -16.81 7.80
CA ILE A 380 15.45 -16.97 8.65
C ILE A 380 15.80 -17.85 9.85
N GLU A 381 15.32 -17.45 11.03
CA GLU A 381 15.20 -18.26 12.24
C GLU A 381 13.72 -18.53 12.49
N GLU A 382 13.27 -19.77 12.27
CA GLU A 382 11.87 -20.15 12.47
C GLU A 382 11.56 -20.28 13.96
N ILE A 383 10.53 -19.56 14.42
CA ILE A 383 9.94 -19.80 15.74
C ILE A 383 8.71 -20.69 15.62
N LYS A 384 8.66 -21.77 16.42
CA LYS A 384 7.51 -22.69 16.46
C LYS A 384 6.58 -22.39 17.63
N ASP A 385 7.10 -22.50 18.83
CA ASP A 385 6.34 -22.25 20.06
C ASP A 385 6.99 -21.10 20.85
N SER A 386 8.29 -21.18 21.08
CA SER A 386 9.05 -20.17 21.76
C SER A 386 10.53 -20.22 21.36
N LEU A 387 11.22 -19.08 21.57
CA LEU A 387 12.65 -18.95 21.38
C LEU A 387 13.22 -18.14 22.54
N SER A 388 14.23 -18.69 23.25
CA SER A 388 15.00 -17.94 24.23
C SER A 388 16.30 -17.43 23.62
N ILE A 389 16.56 -16.14 23.81
CA ILE A 389 17.81 -15.47 23.42
C ILE A 389 18.45 -14.97 24.71
N THR A 390 19.68 -15.42 24.99
CA THR A 390 20.38 -15.11 26.22
C THR A 390 21.87 -14.94 25.99
N ASP A 391 22.53 -14.18 26.85
CA ASP A 391 23.97 -14.09 26.96
C ASP A 391 24.48 -14.58 28.36
N GLY A 392 23.63 -15.31 29.06
CA GLY A 392 23.89 -15.94 30.34
C GLY A 392 23.32 -15.21 31.56
N GLU A 393 23.37 -13.89 31.61
CA GLU A 393 22.82 -13.09 32.71
C GLU A 393 21.46 -12.46 32.34
N PHE A 394 21.30 -12.05 31.09
CA PHE A 394 20.11 -11.42 30.54
C PHE A 394 19.39 -12.38 29.57
N GLU A 395 18.07 -12.45 29.67
CA GLU A 395 17.23 -13.33 28.85
C GLU A 395 16.03 -12.59 28.28
N MET A 396 15.81 -12.75 26.97
CA MET A 396 14.60 -12.40 26.26
C MET A 396 13.92 -13.70 25.76
N LYS A 397 12.63 -13.86 26.04
CA LYS A 397 11.81 -14.95 25.52
C LYS A 397 10.81 -14.42 24.52
N ILE A 398 10.80 -15.03 23.34
CA ILE A 398 9.83 -14.75 22.29
C ILE A 398 8.85 -15.92 22.28
N TYR A 399 7.55 -15.63 22.37
CA TYR A 399 6.50 -16.65 22.30
C TYR A 399 5.66 -16.46 21.05
N PHE A 400 5.43 -17.55 20.32
CA PHE A 400 4.46 -17.57 19.25
C PHE A 400 3.08 -17.87 19.87
N ILE A 401 2.18 -16.89 19.79
CA ILE A 401 0.82 -17.01 20.31
C ILE A 401 -0.22 -17.14 19.18
N GLY A 402 0.12 -16.68 17.96
CA GLY A 402 -0.70 -16.84 16.78
C GLY A 402 -2.15 -16.42 16.98
N GLU A 403 -3.08 -17.31 16.60
CA GLU A 403 -4.53 -17.07 16.70
C GLU A 403 -5.04 -16.75 18.11
N LYS A 404 -4.31 -17.12 19.17
CA LYS A 404 -4.66 -16.76 20.56
C LYS A 404 -4.66 -15.26 20.79
N SER A 405 -3.98 -14.48 19.94
CA SER A 405 -4.01 -13.01 19.95
C SER A 405 -5.38 -12.43 19.63
N GLU A 406 -6.31 -13.19 19.03
CA GLU A 406 -7.58 -12.70 18.49
C GLU A 406 -7.40 -11.56 17.48
N HIS A 407 -6.21 -11.51 16.85
CA HIS A 407 -5.82 -10.49 15.88
C HIS A 407 -5.31 -11.08 14.57
N THR A 408 -4.17 -11.76 14.59
CA THR A 408 -3.57 -12.43 13.43
C THR A 408 -3.13 -13.83 13.75
N ASN A 409 -2.85 -14.64 12.72
CA ASN A 409 -2.45 -16.03 12.91
C ASN A 409 -0.95 -16.24 13.16
N ASP A 410 -0.17 -15.16 13.12
CA ASP A 410 1.30 -15.16 13.15
C ASP A 410 1.90 -14.46 14.39
N TYR A 411 1.07 -14.02 15.31
CA TYR A 411 1.42 -13.08 16.39
C TYR A 411 2.49 -13.60 17.33
N LEU A 412 3.51 -12.76 17.60
CA LEU A 412 4.57 -12.97 18.59
C LEU A 412 4.43 -11.97 19.75
N ILE A 413 4.86 -12.38 20.93
CA ILE A 413 5.05 -11.50 22.10
C ILE A 413 6.44 -11.70 22.69
N TYR A 414 6.97 -10.66 23.34
CA TYR A 414 8.32 -10.63 23.86
C TYR A 414 8.33 -10.44 25.37
N TYR A 415 8.91 -11.40 26.10
CA TYR A 415 8.90 -11.42 27.55
C TYR A 415 10.31 -11.33 28.13
N PHE A 416 10.49 -10.45 29.13
CA PHE A 416 11.72 -10.23 29.86
C PHE A 416 11.51 -10.63 31.34
N PRO A 417 11.98 -11.84 31.76
CA PRO A 417 11.68 -12.37 33.09
C PRO A 417 12.20 -11.49 34.23
N THR A 418 13.40 -10.92 34.09
CA THR A 418 14.06 -10.10 35.11
C THR A 418 13.32 -8.76 35.30
N GLU A 419 12.94 -8.12 34.21
CA GLU A 419 12.24 -6.85 34.19
C GLU A 419 10.73 -7.01 34.44
N LYS A 420 10.22 -8.23 34.38
CA LYS A 420 8.79 -8.57 34.40
C LYS A 420 8.01 -7.74 33.37
N LEU A 421 8.64 -7.55 32.22
CA LEU A 421 8.15 -6.77 31.11
C LEU A 421 7.64 -7.70 30.01
N LEU A 422 6.47 -7.35 29.45
CA LEU A 422 5.99 -7.88 28.18
C LEU A 422 5.96 -6.74 27.16
N PHE A 423 6.55 -6.97 25.98
CA PHE A 423 6.37 -6.08 24.83
C PHE A 423 5.49 -6.80 23.80
N GLU A 424 4.56 -6.05 23.18
CA GLU A 424 3.65 -6.52 22.17
C GLU A 424 3.25 -5.37 21.23
N ASP A 425 2.51 -5.63 20.17
CA ASP A 425 2.26 -4.61 19.14
C ASP A 425 1.04 -3.73 19.44
N ASP A 426 -0.20 -4.31 19.43
CA ASP A 426 -1.43 -3.51 19.44
C ASP A 426 -2.65 -4.24 20.06
N LEU A 427 -2.42 -5.11 21.05
CA LEU A 427 -3.48 -5.93 21.63
C LEU A 427 -4.26 -5.23 22.75
N VAL A 428 -3.67 -4.25 23.44
CA VAL A 428 -4.24 -3.71 24.68
C VAL A 428 -4.70 -2.25 24.53
N TRP A 429 -6.00 -2.02 24.66
CA TRP A 429 -6.61 -0.70 24.60
C TRP A 429 -7.27 -0.33 25.94
N ILE A 430 -6.52 0.31 26.82
CA ILE A 430 -6.99 0.76 28.13
C ILE A 430 -6.88 2.29 28.19
N ALA A 431 -7.99 2.94 28.51
CA ALA A 431 -8.03 4.40 28.61
C ALA A 431 -7.06 4.92 29.69
N LYS A 432 -6.44 6.09 29.44
CA LYS A 432 -5.57 6.77 30.41
C LYS A 432 -6.37 7.26 31.61
N GLU A 433 -7.60 7.70 31.37
CA GLU A 433 -8.50 8.27 32.37
C GLU A 433 -9.84 7.54 32.40
N GLY A 434 -10.50 7.58 33.55
CA GLY A 434 -11.79 6.95 33.74
C GLY A 434 -11.72 5.50 34.21
N GLU A 435 -12.86 4.83 34.20
CA GLU A 435 -12.95 3.43 34.60
C GLU A 435 -12.43 2.51 33.50
N VAL A 436 -11.72 1.46 33.90
CA VAL A 436 -11.31 0.38 32.99
C VAL A 436 -12.57 -0.27 32.41
N LYS A 437 -12.62 -0.44 31.10
CA LYS A 437 -13.73 -1.10 30.41
C LYS A 437 -13.49 -2.59 30.32
N LYS A 438 -14.57 -3.35 30.05
CA LYS A 438 -14.50 -4.80 29.76
C LYS A 438 -13.49 -5.08 28.62
N ALA A 439 -12.69 -6.11 28.80
CA ALA A 439 -11.69 -6.54 27.85
C ALA A 439 -12.29 -6.82 26.46
N SER A 440 -11.60 -6.38 25.43
CA SER A 440 -11.84 -6.79 24.04
C SER A 440 -11.39 -8.26 23.82
N GLY A 441 -11.72 -8.86 22.66
CA GLY A 441 -11.22 -10.19 22.30
C GLY A 441 -9.69 -10.26 22.36
N ARG A 442 -8.98 -9.27 21.75
CA ARG A 442 -7.51 -9.19 21.76
C ARG A 442 -6.94 -9.15 23.19
N GLN A 443 -7.49 -8.28 24.05
CA GLN A 443 -7.05 -8.18 25.45
C GLN A 443 -7.27 -9.49 26.21
N ALA A 444 -8.41 -10.17 25.99
CA ALA A 444 -8.72 -11.44 26.60
C ALA A 444 -7.79 -12.55 26.08
N GLY A 445 -7.49 -12.56 24.77
CA GLY A 445 -6.55 -13.50 24.16
C GLY A 445 -5.16 -13.39 24.78
N LEU A 446 -4.62 -12.16 24.86
CA LEU A 446 -3.33 -11.90 25.49
C LEU A 446 -3.32 -12.32 26.96
N TYR A 447 -4.33 -11.90 27.75
CA TYR A 447 -4.42 -12.25 29.17
C TYR A 447 -4.42 -13.76 29.40
N ASN A 448 -5.28 -14.48 28.68
CA ASN A 448 -5.37 -15.95 28.82
C ASN A 448 -4.04 -16.62 28.45
N THR A 449 -3.35 -16.13 27.43
CA THR A 449 -2.04 -16.63 27.03
C THR A 449 -0.97 -16.38 28.10
N ILE A 450 -0.94 -15.19 28.70
CA ILE A 450 -0.05 -14.87 29.82
C ILE A 450 -0.27 -15.85 30.98
N MET A 451 -1.51 -16.11 31.32
CA MET A 451 -1.87 -17.05 32.41
C MET A 451 -1.52 -18.50 32.06
N GLU A 452 -1.77 -18.94 30.83
CA GLU A 452 -1.42 -20.28 30.34
C GLU A 452 0.09 -20.53 30.37
N LEU A 453 0.89 -19.55 29.95
CA LEU A 453 2.35 -19.60 29.96
C LEU A 453 2.94 -19.37 31.35
N GLY A 454 2.15 -18.98 32.34
CA GLY A 454 2.59 -18.71 33.70
C GLY A 454 3.61 -17.55 33.79
N LEU A 455 3.45 -16.51 32.95
CA LEU A 455 4.38 -15.38 32.93
C LEU A 455 4.14 -14.46 34.12
N ASN A 456 5.22 -14.06 34.78
CA ASN A 456 5.18 -13.10 35.87
C ASN A 456 5.46 -11.68 35.33
N ILE A 457 4.39 -10.91 35.09
CA ILE A 457 4.44 -9.61 34.42
C ILE A 457 3.96 -8.51 35.37
N ASP A 458 4.70 -7.42 35.42
CA ASP A 458 4.30 -6.17 36.10
C ASP A 458 3.82 -5.13 35.08
N THR A 459 4.46 -5.07 33.90
CA THR A 459 4.25 -4.04 32.87
C THR A 459 4.11 -4.64 31.47
N ILE A 460 3.16 -4.13 30.71
CA ILE A 460 3.03 -4.35 29.28
C ILE A 460 3.41 -3.05 28.57
N VAL A 461 4.27 -3.11 27.57
CA VAL A 461 4.56 -2.00 26.66
C VAL A 461 4.16 -2.42 25.26
N GLN A 462 3.48 -1.54 24.54
CA GLN A 462 3.04 -1.84 23.18
C GLN A 462 3.72 -0.93 22.15
N SER A 463 3.87 -1.46 20.94
CA SER A 463 4.46 -0.76 19.81
C SER A 463 3.56 0.39 19.35
N TRP A 464 2.29 0.14 19.11
CA TRP A 464 1.33 1.10 18.59
C TRP A 464 0.14 1.30 19.54
N PRO A 465 -0.34 2.55 19.73
CA PRO A 465 0.20 3.82 19.23
C PRO A 465 1.23 4.44 20.16
N VAL A 466 2.00 5.44 19.67
CA VAL A 466 2.80 6.33 20.53
C VAL A 466 2.18 7.72 20.68
N LYS A 467 1.34 8.15 19.73
CA LYS A 467 0.54 9.36 19.81
C LYS A 467 -0.52 9.24 20.90
N ASP A 468 -0.96 10.39 21.41
CA ASP A 468 -1.96 10.40 22.47
C ASP A 468 -3.40 10.25 21.94
N TYR A 469 -3.91 9.02 21.95
CA TYR A 469 -5.32 8.71 21.68
C TYR A 469 -6.14 8.55 22.97
N GLY A 470 -5.63 9.01 24.09
CA GLY A 470 -6.27 8.82 25.38
C GLY A 470 -6.21 7.39 25.92
N VAL A 471 -5.28 6.55 25.37
CA VAL A 471 -5.01 5.18 25.80
C VAL A 471 -3.61 5.06 26.38
N LYS A 472 -3.42 4.11 27.28
CA LYS A 472 -2.11 3.78 27.86
C LYS A 472 -1.27 3.00 26.84
N THR A 473 0.00 3.33 26.71
CA THR A 473 0.99 2.61 25.90
C THR A 473 2.04 1.90 26.74
N VAL A 474 2.14 2.29 27.99
CA VAL A 474 2.82 1.57 29.08
C VAL A 474 1.73 1.22 30.09
N ILE A 475 1.41 -0.06 30.22
CA ILE A 475 0.19 -0.56 30.84
C ILE A 475 0.57 -1.42 32.04
N PRO A 476 0.16 -1.05 33.27
CA PRO A 476 0.24 -1.96 34.42
C PRO A 476 -0.54 -3.23 34.14
N PHE A 477 0.04 -4.41 34.36
CA PHE A 477 -0.64 -5.68 34.13
C PHE A 477 -1.96 -5.77 34.93
N THR A 478 -2.00 -5.18 36.12
CA THR A 478 -3.24 -5.10 36.94
C THR A 478 -4.39 -4.40 36.24
N ASP A 479 -4.16 -3.52 35.27
CA ASP A 479 -5.24 -2.88 34.53
C ASP A 479 -5.83 -3.82 33.46
N LEU A 480 -5.00 -4.67 32.85
CA LEU A 480 -5.49 -5.75 32.02
C LEU A 480 -6.30 -6.76 32.83
N GLU A 481 -5.82 -7.16 34.03
CA GLU A 481 -6.57 -8.04 34.94
C GLU A 481 -7.93 -7.45 35.34
N LYS A 482 -7.98 -6.14 35.67
CA LYS A 482 -9.24 -5.46 35.97
C LYS A 482 -10.21 -5.52 34.80
N SER A 483 -9.73 -5.33 33.55
CA SER A 483 -10.58 -5.38 32.36
C SER A 483 -11.25 -6.74 32.16
N MET A 484 -10.59 -7.83 32.56
CA MET A 484 -11.11 -9.21 32.50
C MET A 484 -12.22 -9.46 33.52
N ASN A 485 -12.21 -8.78 34.66
CA ASN A 485 -13.14 -8.99 35.76
C ASN A 485 -14.45 -8.19 35.63
N ILE A 486 -14.59 -7.37 34.59
CA ILE A 486 -15.82 -6.59 34.32
C ILE A 486 -16.85 -7.48 33.60
N LYS A 487 -18.01 -7.65 34.23
CA LYS A 487 -19.13 -8.47 33.73
C LYS A 487 -19.90 -7.82 32.59
#